data_cc506d6ebdce6ecd1f270389feb301d7
#
_entry.id   cc506d6ebdce6ecd1f270389feb301d7
#
_cell.length_a   1.000
_cell.length_b   1.000
_cell.length_c   1.000
_cell.angle_alpha   90.00
_cell.angle_beta   90.00
_cell.angle_gamma   90.00
#
_symmetry.space_group_name_H-M   'P 1'
#
loop_
_entity.id
_entity.type
_entity.pdbx_description
1 polymer ?
#
loop_
_entity_poly.entity_id
_entity_poly.type
_entity_poly.pdbx_seq_one_letter_code
_entity_poly.pdbx_strand_id
1 'polypeptide(L)'
;KGELSQYVNPLITVTISDNEVVVSRSSDEKQERAFHGLYRALINNMVVGVSEGYKAELELVGVGYRVSNTGNVMELALGFTHPIFMVLPAEIKVETKTERNKNPLITLESCDKQLLGAVCAKIRSFRKPEPYKGKGVKFVGEVIRRKSGKSAGAK
;
A
#
# COMPACT_ATOMS: atom_id res chain seq x y z
N LYS A 1 3.31 -18.42 -1.62
CA LYS A 1 2.33 -17.61 -2.36
C LYS A 1 2.92 -16.91 -3.59
N GLY A 2 4.20 -17.08 -3.87
CA GLY A 2 4.90 -16.48 -5.00
C GLY A 2 6.40 -16.60 -4.85
N GLU A 3 7.13 -15.99 -5.78
CA GLU A 3 8.59 -15.90 -5.79
C GLU A 3 8.99 -14.43 -5.80
N LEU A 4 9.96 -14.07 -4.97
CA LEU A 4 10.50 -12.71 -4.90
C LEU A 4 12.03 -12.80 -5.01
N SER A 5 12.62 -11.84 -5.71
CA SER A 5 14.07 -11.70 -5.83
C SER A 5 14.52 -10.32 -5.39
N GLN A 6 15.65 -10.27 -4.69
CA GLN A 6 16.24 -9.02 -4.22
C GLN A 6 17.75 -9.04 -4.45
N TYR A 7 18.25 -8.01 -5.14
CA TYR A 7 19.68 -7.80 -5.23
C TYR A 7 20.25 -7.37 -3.88
N VAL A 8 21.30 -8.04 -3.45
CA VAL A 8 22.02 -7.73 -2.21
C VAL A 8 23.40 -7.15 -2.56
N ASN A 9 23.77 -6.05 -1.91
CA ASN A 9 25.08 -5.42 -2.11
C ASN A 9 26.20 -6.38 -1.66
N PRO A 10 27.33 -6.48 -2.39
CA PRO A 10 28.45 -7.35 -2.05
C PRO A 10 29.06 -7.15 -0.66
N LEU A 11 28.86 -5.99 -0.03
CA LEU A 11 29.31 -5.69 1.33
C LEU A 11 28.53 -6.45 2.42
N ILE A 12 27.43 -7.10 2.05
CA ILE A 12 26.58 -7.84 2.96
C ILE A 12 26.56 -9.31 2.55
N THR A 13 26.81 -10.16 3.52
CA THR A 13 26.77 -11.61 3.33
C THR A 13 25.45 -12.15 3.89
N VAL A 14 24.76 -12.96 3.08
CA VAL A 14 23.54 -13.65 3.48
C VAL A 14 23.84 -15.14 3.56
N THR A 15 23.66 -15.71 4.73
CA THR A 15 23.86 -17.16 4.97
C THR A 15 22.51 -17.78 5.32
N ILE A 16 22.19 -18.89 4.66
CA ILE A 16 20.96 -19.65 4.90
C ILE A 16 21.33 -20.91 5.68
N SER A 17 20.78 -21.05 6.85
CA SER A 17 20.80 -22.27 7.67
C SER A 17 19.41 -22.91 7.63
N ASP A 18 19.28 -24.15 8.09
CA ASP A 18 18.05 -24.97 7.95
C ASP A 18 16.75 -24.25 8.38
N ASN A 19 16.84 -23.31 9.30
CA ASN A 19 15.65 -22.60 9.84
C ASN A 19 15.81 -21.09 9.97
N GLU A 20 16.99 -20.56 9.59
CA GLU A 20 17.30 -19.14 9.78
C GLU A 20 18.02 -18.55 8.58
N VAL A 21 17.72 -17.30 8.28
CA VAL A 21 18.47 -16.48 7.31
C VAL A 21 19.26 -15.45 8.08
N VAL A 22 20.57 -15.61 8.11
CA VAL A 22 21.49 -14.72 8.82
C VAL A 22 22.08 -13.71 7.84
N VAL A 23 21.91 -12.44 8.16
CA VAL A 23 22.51 -11.32 7.42
C VAL A 23 23.69 -10.80 8.22
N SER A 24 24.88 -10.80 7.65
CA SER A 24 26.12 -10.33 8.30
C SER A 24 26.80 -9.25 7.49
N ARG A 25 27.63 -8.45 8.16
CA ARG A 25 28.48 -7.40 7.56
C ARG A 25 29.94 -7.65 7.90
N SER A 26 30.85 -7.14 7.06
CA SER A 26 32.29 -7.32 7.22
C SER A 26 32.90 -6.29 8.18
N SER A 27 32.34 -5.08 8.27
CA SER A 27 32.83 -3.99 9.13
C SER A 27 31.71 -3.23 9.83
N ASP A 28 32.09 -2.34 10.76
CA ASP A 28 31.18 -1.46 11.50
C ASP A 28 31.07 -0.05 10.90
N GLU A 29 31.50 0.11 9.64
CA GLU A 29 31.35 1.37 8.94
C GLU A 29 29.88 1.80 8.83
N LYS A 30 29.66 3.10 8.84
CA LYS A 30 28.31 3.68 8.81
C LYS A 30 27.46 3.14 7.66
N GLN A 31 28.06 2.97 6.49
CA GLN A 31 27.38 2.49 5.29
C GLN A 31 26.99 1.01 5.38
N GLU A 32 27.89 0.15 5.86
CA GLU A 32 27.62 -1.27 6.05
C GLU A 32 26.57 -1.52 7.14
N ARG A 33 26.59 -0.74 8.22
CA ARG A 33 25.55 -0.78 9.25
C ARG A 33 24.16 -0.42 8.68
N ALA A 34 24.11 0.59 7.80
CA ALA A 34 22.87 0.98 7.12
C ALA A 34 22.35 -0.12 6.19
N PHE A 35 23.23 -0.69 5.35
CA PHE A 35 22.86 -1.81 4.46
C PHE A 35 22.46 -3.07 5.23
N HIS A 36 23.15 -3.41 6.31
CA HIS A 36 22.78 -4.54 7.14
C HIS A 36 21.35 -4.42 7.65
N GLY A 37 20.95 -3.25 8.21
CA GLY A 37 19.58 -3.01 8.64
C GLY A 37 18.56 -3.04 7.51
N LEU A 38 18.91 -2.46 6.36
CA LEU A 38 18.07 -2.45 5.16
C LEU A 38 17.78 -3.87 4.66
N TYR A 39 18.82 -4.65 4.38
CA TYR A 39 18.65 -6.00 3.81
C TYR A 39 17.98 -6.96 4.78
N ARG A 40 18.27 -6.85 6.08
CA ARG A 40 17.52 -7.62 7.10
C ARG A 40 16.01 -7.34 7.02
N ALA A 41 15.62 -6.07 6.91
CA ALA A 41 14.21 -5.70 6.83
C ALA A 41 13.58 -6.15 5.50
N LEU A 42 14.28 -6.00 4.37
CA LEU A 42 13.80 -6.43 3.05
C LEU A 42 13.61 -7.95 3.00
N ILE A 43 14.61 -8.73 3.44
CA ILE A 43 14.53 -10.20 3.46
C ILE A 43 13.38 -10.65 4.38
N ASN A 44 13.24 -10.07 5.56
CA ASN A 44 12.12 -10.39 6.45
C ASN A 44 10.76 -10.09 5.79
N ASN A 45 10.64 -8.95 5.10
CA ASN A 45 9.42 -8.65 4.35
C ASN A 45 9.15 -9.67 3.23
N MET A 46 10.19 -10.16 2.55
CA MET A 46 10.05 -11.19 1.51
C MET A 46 9.58 -12.52 2.11
N VAL A 47 10.18 -12.97 3.22
CA VAL A 47 9.78 -14.19 3.91
C VAL A 47 8.31 -14.14 4.34
N VAL A 48 7.88 -13.07 4.99
CA VAL A 48 6.48 -12.88 5.38
C VAL A 48 5.57 -12.80 4.14
N GLY A 49 6.00 -12.10 3.10
CA GLY A 49 5.21 -11.93 1.87
C GLY A 49 4.97 -13.25 1.13
N VAL A 50 5.97 -14.11 1.03
CA VAL A 50 5.84 -15.41 0.35
C VAL A 50 5.07 -16.41 1.20
N SER A 51 5.19 -16.38 2.53
CA SER A 51 4.48 -17.29 3.44
C SER A 51 3.02 -16.86 3.65
N GLU A 52 2.79 -15.70 4.22
CA GLU A 52 1.47 -15.20 4.61
C GLU A 52 0.83 -14.32 3.53
N GLY A 53 1.63 -13.51 2.85
CA GLY A 53 1.20 -12.46 1.94
C GLY A 53 0.88 -11.17 2.69
N TYR A 54 0.75 -10.09 1.92
CA TYR A 54 0.32 -8.78 2.44
C TYR A 54 -1.04 -8.42 1.91
N LYS A 55 -1.85 -7.84 2.78
CA LYS A 55 -3.19 -7.34 2.47
C LYS A 55 -3.29 -5.87 2.85
N ALA A 56 -3.89 -5.07 1.98
CA ALA A 56 -4.20 -3.67 2.25
C ALA A 56 -5.64 -3.37 1.85
N GLU A 57 -6.32 -2.57 2.66
CA GLU A 57 -7.70 -2.20 2.41
C GLU A 57 -7.83 -0.67 2.34
N LEU A 58 -8.45 -0.20 1.27
CA LEU A 58 -8.73 1.21 1.03
C LEU A 58 -10.24 1.45 1.02
N GLU A 59 -10.66 2.54 1.62
CA GLU A 59 -12.04 2.98 1.71
C GLU A 59 -12.22 4.27 0.91
N LEU A 60 -13.26 4.32 0.08
CA LEU A 60 -13.62 5.48 -0.72
C LEU A 60 -14.72 6.26 -0.02
N VAL A 61 -14.37 7.38 0.60
CA VAL A 61 -15.31 8.23 1.33
C VAL A 61 -15.78 9.36 0.43
N GLY A 62 -17.05 9.35 0.05
CA GLY A 62 -17.64 10.43 -0.74
C GLY A 62 -18.95 10.03 -1.41
N VAL A 63 -19.86 10.99 -1.52
CA VAL A 63 -21.14 10.78 -2.20
C VAL A 63 -20.90 10.51 -3.69
N GLY A 64 -21.48 9.41 -4.18
CA GLY A 64 -21.34 9.01 -5.59
C GLY A 64 -19.99 8.38 -5.96
N TYR A 65 -19.10 8.12 -5.00
CA TYR A 65 -17.88 7.36 -5.27
C TYR A 65 -18.21 5.91 -5.55
N ARG A 66 -17.59 5.37 -6.59
CA ARG A 66 -17.78 3.98 -7.01
C ARG A 66 -16.44 3.39 -7.40
N VAL A 67 -16.33 2.09 -7.26
CA VAL A 67 -15.21 1.30 -7.76
C VAL A 67 -15.74 0.02 -8.35
N SER A 68 -15.16 -0.38 -9.47
CA SER A 68 -15.36 -1.69 -10.09
C SER A 68 -14.02 -2.21 -10.61
N ASN A 69 -13.90 -3.50 -10.74
CA ASN A 69 -12.74 -4.11 -11.38
C ASN A 69 -13.17 -5.17 -12.39
N THR A 70 -12.45 -5.22 -13.50
CA THR A 70 -12.59 -6.24 -14.54
C THR A 70 -11.20 -6.82 -14.79
N GLY A 71 -10.94 -7.98 -14.19
CA GLY A 71 -9.59 -8.54 -14.16
C GLY A 71 -8.61 -7.57 -13.48
N ASN A 72 -7.54 -7.21 -14.17
CA ASN A 72 -6.51 -6.30 -13.64
C ASN A 72 -6.80 -4.81 -13.90
N VAL A 73 -7.90 -4.48 -14.55
CA VAL A 73 -8.29 -3.09 -14.79
C VAL A 73 -9.28 -2.66 -13.72
N MET A 74 -8.93 -1.62 -12.98
CA MET A 74 -9.77 -1.01 -11.97
C MET A 74 -10.30 0.32 -12.48
N GLU A 75 -11.62 0.50 -12.38
CA GLU A 75 -12.32 1.73 -12.69
C GLU A 75 -12.71 2.44 -11.38
N LEU A 76 -12.37 3.71 -11.29
CA LEU A 76 -12.59 4.55 -10.11
C LEU A 76 -13.40 5.80 -10.50
N ALA A 77 -14.60 5.93 -9.99
CA ALA A 77 -15.40 7.16 -10.04
C ALA A 77 -15.22 7.94 -8.73
N LEU A 78 -14.38 8.97 -8.74
CA LEU A 78 -14.00 9.74 -7.56
C LEU A 78 -14.54 11.19 -7.58
N GLY A 79 -15.66 11.41 -8.24
CA GLY A 79 -16.29 12.73 -8.35
C GLY A 79 -15.58 13.68 -9.31
N PHE A 80 -14.87 13.14 -10.28
CA PHE A 80 -14.39 13.84 -11.48
C PHE A 80 -15.41 13.71 -12.61
N THR A 81 -15.26 14.51 -13.68
CA THR A 81 -16.12 14.47 -14.86
C THR A 81 -16.07 13.13 -15.59
N HIS A 82 -14.93 12.43 -15.52
CA HIS A 82 -14.72 11.12 -16.12
C HIS A 82 -14.17 10.12 -15.08
N PRO A 83 -14.41 8.82 -15.24
CA PRO A 83 -13.80 7.79 -14.40
C PRO A 83 -12.29 7.70 -14.67
N ILE A 84 -11.56 7.20 -13.68
CA ILE A 84 -10.14 6.92 -13.79
C ILE A 84 -9.97 5.41 -13.97
N PHE A 85 -9.25 5.02 -15.01
CA PHE A 85 -8.88 3.65 -15.27
C PHE A 85 -7.43 3.41 -14.84
N MET A 86 -7.18 2.37 -14.07
CA MET A 86 -5.85 1.98 -13.62
C MET A 86 -5.64 0.49 -13.87
N VAL A 87 -4.61 0.19 -14.65
CA VAL A 87 -4.15 -1.20 -14.84
C VAL A 87 -3.24 -1.56 -13.68
N LEU A 88 -3.58 -2.65 -12.98
CA LEU A 88 -2.80 -3.18 -11.87
C LEU A 88 -1.79 -4.21 -12.38
N PRO A 89 -0.59 -4.28 -11.77
CA PRO A 89 0.36 -5.36 -12.03
C PRO A 89 -0.27 -6.74 -11.77
N ALA A 90 0.20 -7.75 -12.49
CA ALA A 90 -0.34 -9.11 -12.39
C ALA A 90 -0.12 -9.76 -11.01
N GLU A 91 0.90 -9.28 -10.27
CA GLU A 91 1.25 -9.75 -8.93
C GLU A 91 0.28 -9.26 -7.84
N ILE A 92 -0.62 -8.33 -8.19
CA ILE A 92 -1.61 -7.79 -7.26
C ILE A 92 -2.99 -8.37 -7.55
N LYS A 93 -3.55 -9.03 -6.57
CA LYS A 93 -4.95 -9.42 -6.59
C LYS A 93 -5.79 -8.28 -6.05
N VAL A 94 -6.87 -7.95 -6.76
CA VAL A 94 -7.80 -6.89 -6.37
C VAL A 94 -9.20 -7.46 -6.21
N GLU A 95 -9.84 -7.09 -5.11
CA GLU A 95 -11.26 -7.31 -4.88
C GLU A 95 -11.91 -5.98 -4.54
N THR A 96 -13.06 -5.72 -5.15
CA THR A 96 -13.85 -4.54 -4.87
C THR A 96 -15.19 -4.92 -4.27
N LYS A 97 -15.56 -4.26 -3.16
CA LYS A 97 -16.84 -4.47 -2.50
C LYS A 97 -17.61 -3.15 -2.43
N THR A 98 -18.80 -3.14 -2.99
CA THR A 98 -19.70 -2.00 -2.92
C THR A 98 -21.02 -2.48 -2.30
N GLU A 99 -21.22 -2.16 -1.02
CA GLU A 99 -22.46 -2.47 -0.30
C GLU A 99 -23.36 -1.23 -0.26
N ARG A 100 -24.68 -1.45 -0.23
CA ARG A 100 -25.65 -0.37 -0.12
C ARG A 100 -25.50 0.32 1.23
N ASN A 101 -25.42 1.64 1.24
CA ASN A 101 -25.23 2.51 2.41
C ASN A 101 -23.86 2.38 3.14
N LYS A 102 -22.87 1.72 2.53
CA LYS A 102 -21.50 1.71 3.02
C LYS A 102 -20.55 2.31 1.99
N ASN A 103 -19.42 2.76 2.46
CA ASN A 103 -18.36 3.24 1.57
C ASN A 103 -17.79 2.08 0.76
N PRO A 104 -17.55 2.26 -0.55
CA PRO A 104 -16.87 1.24 -1.36
C PRO A 104 -15.49 0.90 -0.78
N LEU A 105 -15.17 -0.39 -0.78
CA LEU A 105 -13.91 -0.94 -0.28
C LEU A 105 -13.12 -1.55 -1.43
N ILE A 106 -11.82 -1.32 -1.41
CA ILE A 106 -10.84 -1.96 -2.30
C ILE A 106 -9.92 -2.79 -1.42
N THR A 107 -9.88 -4.07 -1.65
CA THR A 107 -8.95 -5.00 -1.01
C THR A 107 -7.87 -5.35 -2.02
N LEU A 108 -6.62 -5.16 -1.65
CA LEU A 108 -5.44 -5.46 -2.47
C LEU A 108 -4.59 -6.49 -1.74
N GLU A 109 -4.15 -7.53 -2.43
CA GLU A 109 -3.28 -8.56 -1.88
C GLU A 109 -2.09 -8.81 -2.80
N SER A 110 -0.90 -8.94 -2.22
CA SER A 110 0.34 -9.27 -2.94
C SER A 110 1.35 -9.93 -2.01
N CYS A 111 2.30 -10.65 -2.58
CA CYS A 111 3.48 -11.12 -1.86
C CYS A 111 4.54 -10.01 -1.70
N ASP A 112 4.56 -9.02 -2.59
CA ASP A 112 5.48 -7.89 -2.51
C ASP A 112 4.88 -6.71 -1.75
N LYS A 113 5.45 -6.42 -0.58
CA LYS A 113 5.04 -5.29 0.27
C LYS A 113 5.30 -3.93 -0.39
N GLN A 114 6.40 -3.80 -1.14
CA GLN A 114 6.77 -2.53 -1.77
C GLN A 114 5.81 -2.21 -2.91
N LEU A 115 5.57 -3.19 -3.79
CA LEU A 115 4.64 -3.06 -4.90
C LEU A 115 3.22 -2.74 -4.40
N LEU A 116 2.75 -3.49 -3.39
CA LEU A 116 1.45 -3.27 -2.77
C LEU A 116 1.33 -1.85 -2.21
N GLY A 117 2.35 -1.39 -1.46
CA GLY A 117 2.39 -0.05 -0.90
C GLY A 117 2.40 1.04 -1.96
N ALA A 118 3.17 0.86 -3.05
CA ALA A 118 3.22 1.80 -4.16
C ALA A 118 1.87 1.94 -4.87
N VAL A 119 1.18 0.82 -5.11
CA VAL A 119 -0.16 0.81 -5.73
C VAL A 119 -1.19 1.46 -4.81
N CYS A 120 -1.20 1.14 -3.51
CA CYS A 120 -2.08 1.81 -2.54
C CYS A 120 -1.86 3.32 -2.51
N ALA A 121 -0.60 3.76 -2.50
CA ALA A 121 -0.24 5.18 -2.53
C ALA A 121 -0.69 5.85 -3.83
N LYS A 122 -0.58 5.18 -4.97
CA LYS A 122 -1.06 5.67 -6.27
C LYS A 122 -2.57 5.85 -6.28
N ILE A 123 -3.34 4.85 -5.84
CA ILE A 123 -4.81 4.94 -5.75
C ILE A 123 -5.21 6.09 -4.83
N ARG A 124 -4.58 6.20 -3.67
CA ARG A 124 -4.83 7.30 -2.73
C ARG A 124 -4.48 8.67 -3.31
N SER A 125 -3.48 8.76 -4.17
CA SER A 125 -3.05 10.02 -4.79
C SER A 125 -4.07 10.60 -5.76
N PHE A 126 -4.95 9.78 -6.36
CA PHE A 126 -6.00 10.26 -7.26
C PHE A 126 -6.99 11.19 -6.55
N ARG A 127 -7.32 10.89 -5.30
CA ARG A 127 -8.15 11.76 -4.47
C ARG A 127 -7.74 11.64 -3.01
N LYS A 128 -6.78 12.45 -2.58
CA LYS A 128 -6.32 12.47 -1.19
C LYS A 128 -7.47 12.85 -0.24
N PRO A 129 -7.50 12.30 0.97
CA PRO A 129 -8.55 12.62 1.93
C PRO A 129 -8.49 14.09 2.33
N GLU A 130 -9.64 14.75 2.30
CA GLU A 130 -9.80 16.16 2.64
C GLU A 130 -9.86 16.33 4.17
N PRO A 131 -9.22 17.37 4.74
CA PRO A 131 -9.20 17.57 6.19
C PRO A 131 -10.50 18.11 6.78
N TYR A 132 -11.46 18.60 5.98
CA TYR A 132 -12.68 19.19 6.49
C TYR A 132 -13.81 18.17 6.67
N LYS A 133 -14.18 17.47 5.61
CA LYS A 133 -15.24 16.44 5.61
C LYS A 133 -14.70 15.01 5.54
N GLY A 134 -13.41 14.84 5.29
CA GLY A 134 -12.77 13.53 5.15
C GLY A 134 -13.06 12.83 3.83
N LYS A 135 -13.53 13.56 2.80
CA LYS A 135 -13.82 13.02 1.47
C LYS A 135 -12.53 12.67 0.74
N GLY A 136 -12.45 11.48 0.18
CA GLY A 136 -11.28 11.01 -0.54
C GLY A 136 -11.05 9.50 -0.35
N VAL A 137 -9.91 9.02 -0.79
CA VAL A 137 -9.46 7.64 -0.62
C VAL A 137 -8.53 7.57 0.58
N LYS A 138 -8.85 6.74 1.56
CA LYS A 138 -8.06 6.53 2.78
C LYS A 138 -7.87 5.03 3.06
N PHE A 139 -6.93 4.68 3.91
CA PHE A 139 -6.85 3.32 4.43
C PHE A 139 -7.99 3.04 5.42
N VAL A 140 -8.43 1.80 5.48
CA VAL A 140 -9.40 1.38 6.50
C VAL A 140 -8.78 1.57 7.88
N GLY A 141 -9.54 2.23 8.79
CA GLY A 141 -9.04 2.58 10.12
C GLY A 141 -8.18 3.84 10.19
N GLU A 142 -7.85 4.48 9.06
CA GLU A 142 -7.11 5.75 9.07
C GLU A 142 -7.98 6.89 9.63
N VAL A 143 -7.50 7.51 10.70
CA VAL A 143 -8.16 8.67 11.31
C VAL A 143 -7.60 9.96 10.69
N ILE A 144 -8.43 10.66 9.94
CA ILE A 144 -8.06 11.93 9.34
C ILE A 144 -8.26 13.07 10.36
N ARG A 145 -7.18 13.79 10.69
CA ARG A 145 -7.27 14.97 11.55
C ARG A 145 -8.11 16.04 10.86
N ARG A 146 -9.32 16.27 11.36
CA ARG A 146 -10.24 17.26 10.83
C ARG A 146 -9.87 18.67 11.29
N LYS A 147 -10.05 19.63 10.38
CA LYS A 147 -9.95 21.06 10.67
C LYS A 147 -11.34 21.66 10.67
N SER A 148 -11.58 22.62 11.57
CA SER A 148 -12.78 23.47 11.49
C SER A 148 -12.65 24.41 10.30
N GLY A 149 -13.71 24.54 9.50
CA GLY A 149 -13.77 25.53 8.43
C GLY A 149 -13.81 26.97 8.99
N LYS A 150 -13.77 27.96 8.12
CA LYS A 150 -14.02 29.35 8.53
C LYS A 150 -15.42 29.45 9.10
N SER A 151 -15.56 29.85 10.38
CA SER A 151 -16.84 30.26 10.94
C SER A 151 -17.22 31.61 10.35
N ALA A 152 -18.33 31.69 9.63
CA ALA A 152 -18.87 32.98 9.23
C ALA A 152 -19.36 33.69 10.50
N GLY A 153 -18.66 34.75 10.91
CA GLY A 153 -19.16 35.67 11.95
C GLY A 153 -18.56 35.52 13.34
N ALA A 154 -17.24 35.61 13.46
CA ALA A 154 -16.69 36.30 14.63
C ALA A 154 -16.44 37.76 14.24
N LYS A 155 -17.46 38.62 14.45
CA LYS A 155 -17.22 40.06 14.64
C LYS A 155 -16.70 40.27 16.04
#